data_63027d0a9af37a389729261aed7cb709
#
_entry.id   63027d0a9af37a389729261aed7cb709
#
_cell.length_a   1.000
_cell.length_b   1.000
_cell.length_c   1.000
_cell.angle_alpha   90.00
_cell.angle_beta   90.00
_cell.angle_gamma   90.00
#
_symmetry.space_group_name_H-M   'P 1'
#
loop_
_entity.id
_entity.type
_entity.pdbx_description
1 polymer ?
#
loop_
_entity_poly.entity_id
_entity_poly.type
_entity_poly.pdbx_seq_one_letter_code
_entity_poly.pdbx_strand_id
1 'polypeptide(L)'
;MDGQDDGGDREGAGSSCPQDGTDVSGRSGWDIPDERRERYRAISLASREAKKRAESGDAERVRPVNEPKLDPAGLTPLKARHGLRALSLFSGGGGLDLGFDRAGFTHVASYEVLDFAADTIRANRPDWTVRGGREGDVTAVDWTDFRGRVDVVHGGPPCQPFSIAGRRNGERDARDMFPEFVRCVREIRPLAFVAENVPGLAAKKFEPYVRQTILEPLGELYFVRQFTMEAPAFGVPQDRKRVFWAGVRKDANAAEFVPPEPTHDWLHLSSRRKTRPNCGGETALPKTMGAREALGLPDTGHDAVAPTIRSTLTGPRHTTSIVNSAAAARRWADIGMWPNGVAASRERASRFAAKNGHFRLSVDDVKVLQGFPG
;
A
#
# COMPACT_ATOMS: atom_id res chain seq x y z
N MET A 1 -37.18 35.93 -60.68
CA MET A 1 -36.17 36.99 -60.61
C MET A 1 -34.97 36.35 -60.00
N ASP A 2 -34.22 35.68 -60.70
CA ASP A 2 -33.11 36.08 -61.58
C ASP A 2 -31.85 36.41 -60.79
N GLY A 3 -30.85 35.71 -61.16
CA GLY A 3 -29.46 36.00 -61.18
C GLY A 3 -28.62 34.90 -60.48
N GLN A 4 -28.22 33.86 -61.19
CA GLN A 4 -27.05 33.68 -62.08
C GLN A 4 -25.73 33.90 -61.28
N ASP A 5 -25.05 32.76 -61.08
CA ASP A 5 -23.83 32.28 -61.75
C ASP A 5 -22.61 33.18 -61.54
N ASP A 6 -21.60 32.65 -60.95
CA ASP A 6 -20.33 32.54 -61.67
C ASP A 6 -19.39 31.46 -61.02
N GLY A 7 -18.93 30.60 -61.89
CA GLY A 7 -18.01 29.52 -61.60
C GLY A 7 -16.57 30.01 -61.56
N GLY A 8 -15.79 29.27 -60.85
CA GLY A 8 -14.35 29.45 -60.73
C GLY A 8 -13.65 28.17 -60.45
N ASP A 9 -13.41 27.40 -61.51
CA ASP A 9 -12.49 26.25 -61.52
C ASP A 9 -11.12 26.65 -60.98
N ARG A 10 -10.62 25.91 -60.01
CA ARG A 10 -9.19 25.78 -59.78
C ARG A 10 -8.82 24.31 -59.70
N GLU A 11 -8.20 23.92 -60.77
CA GLU A 11 -7.54 22.66 -61.01
C GLU A 11 -6.56 22.26 -59.91
N GLY A 12 -6.45 20.98 -59.81
CA GLY A 12 -5.69 20.19 -58.88
C GLY A 12 -4.21 20.42 -58.79
N ALA A 13 -3.74 20.08 -57.62
CA ALA A 13 -2.40 19.55 -57.46
C ALA A 13 -2.55 18.24 -56.67
N GLY A 14 -2.59 17.16 -57.39
CA GLY A 14 -2.43 15.82 -56.81
C GLY A 14 -1.03 15.69 -56.24
N SER A 15 -0.92 15.61 -54.91
CA SER A 15 0.25 15.02 -54.26
C SER A 15 -0.05 13.57 -53.99
N SER A 16 0.49 12.71 -54.82
CA SER A 16 0.59 11.29 -54.62
C SER A 16 1.35 10.98 -53.31
N CYS A 17 0.65 10.43 -52.34
CA CYS A 17 1.30 9.69 -51.25
C CYS A 17 2.02 8.47 -51.83
N PRO A 18 3.29 8.23 -51.49
CA PRO A 18 3.91 6.95 -51.77
C PRO A 18 3.23 5.87 -50.91
N GLN A 19 2.69 4.88 -51.59
CA GLN A 19 2.34 3.60 -50.97
C GLN A 19 3.63 2.82 -50.78
N ASP A 20 4.36 3.12 -49.72
CA ASP A 20 5.34 2.19 -49.19
C ASP A 20 4.69 1.34 -48.10
N GLY A 21 4.40 0.12 -48.48
CA GLY A 21 4.00 -0.95 -47.59
C GLY A 21 5.14 -1.29 -46.65
N THR A 22 5.26 -0.54 -45.55
CA THR A 22 6.06 -0.96 -44.39
C THR A 22 5.11 -1.54 -43.35
N ASP A 23 5.25 -2.83 -43.19
CA ASP A 23 4.75 -3.70 -42.15
C ASP A 23 4.77 -2.99 -40.77
N VAL A 24 3.61 -2.60 -40.26
CA VAL A 24 3.43 -2.06 -38.91
C VAL A 24 3.30 -3.24 -37.95
N SER A 25 4.24 -4.19 -38.01
CA SER A 25 4.41 -5.20 -36.99
C SER A 25 5.16 -4.59 -35.80
N GLY A 26 4.41 -4.13 -34.82
CA GLY A 26 4.73 -4.17 -33.40
C GLY A 26 6.13 -3.78 -32.95
N ARG A 27 6.58 -2.54 -33.14
CA ARG A 27 7.65 -2.02 -32.27
C ARG A 27 7.07 -1.74 -30.89
N SER A 28 7.19 -2.73 -29.99
CA SER A 28 7.05 -2.48 -28.56
C SER A 28 8.10 -1.43 -28.19
N GLY A 29 7.76 -0.36 -27.46
CA GLY A 29 8.64 0.76 -27.08
C GLY A 29 9.83 0.39 -26.19
N TRP A 30 10.45 -0.80 -26.37
CA TRP A 30 11.52 -1.40 -25.59
C TRP A 30 12.71 -1.87 -26.45
N ASP A 31 12.84 -1.42 -27.69
CA ASP A 31 14.03 -1.70 -28.48
C ASP A 31 15.21 -0.85 -27.98
N ILE A 32 15.82 -1.37 -26.91
CA ILE A 32 17.08 -0.83 -26.38
C ILE A 32 18.21 -1.43 -27.25
N PRO A 33 19.08 -0.61 -27.85
CA PRO A 33 20.25 -1.08 -28.62
C PRO A 33 21.05 -2.11 -27.82
N ASP A 34 21.56 -3.14 -28.49
CA ASP A 34 22.24 -4.27 -27.83
C ASP A 34 23.42 -3.83 -26.96
N GLU A 35 24.23 -2.90 -27.40
CA GLU A 35 25.32 -2.30 -26.60
C GLU A 35 24.80 -1.69 -25.28
N ARG A 36 23.68 -0.98 -25.34
CA ARG A 36 23.04 -0.41 -24.15
C ARG A 36 22.46 -1.49 -23.25
N ARG A 37 21.95 -2.56 -23.84
CA ARG A 37 21.41 -3.73 -23.12
C ARG A 37 22.54 -4.48 -22.41
N GLU A 38 23.70 -4.69 -23.05
CA GLU A 38 24.86 -5.31 -22.44
C GLU A 38 25.45 -4.46 -21.31
N ARG A 39 25.56 -3.15 -21.51
CA ARG A 39 25.97 -2.23 -20.44
C ARG A 39 25.03 -2.32 -19.22
N TYR A 40 23.72 -2.39 -19.41
CA TYR A 40 22.77 -2.56 -18.30
C TYR A 40 22.91 -3.93 -17.63
N ARG A 41 23.20 -4.99 -18.41
CA ARG A 41 23.46 -6.34 -17.85
C ARG A 41 24.71 -6.32 -16.97
N ALA A 42 25.80 -5.73 -17.44
CA ALA A 42 27.04 -5.63 -16.67
C ALA A 42 26.87 -4.84 -15.39
N ILE A 43 26.19 -3.67 -15.43
CA ILE A 43 25.87 -2.87 -14.23
C ILE A 43 24.98 -3.67 -13.26
N SER A 44 23.99 -4.42 -13.77
CA SER A 44 23.12 -5.23 -12.95
C SER A 44 23.88 -6.36 -12.27
N LEU A 45 24.79 -7.04 -12.98
CA LEU A 45 25.61 -8.12 -12.44
C LEU A 45 26.53 -7.58 -11.33
N ALA A 46 27.30 -6.53 -11.60
CA ALA A 46 28.18 -5.91 -10.61
C ALA A 46 27.43 -5.46 -9.35
N SER A 47 26.21 -4.90 -9.53
CA SER A 47 25.35 -4.52 -8.40
C SER A 47 24.89 -5.72 -7.60
N ARG A 48 24.58 -6.86 -8.25
CA ARG A 48 24.18 -8.10 -7.55
C ARG A 48 25.34 -8.68 -6.74
N GLU A 49 26.54 -8.72 -7.30
CA GLU A 49 27.73 -9.20 -6.62
C GLU A 49 28.09 -8.33 -5.42
N ALA A 50 28.07 -7.00 -5.58
CA ALA A 50 28.28 -6.08 -4.47
C ALA A 50 27.26 -6.26 -3.34
N LYS A 51 25.98 -6.47 -3.67
CA LYS A 51 24.94 -6.79 -2.71
C LYS A 51 25.20 -8.11 -2.00
N LYS A 52 25.59 -9.16 -2.74
CA LYS A 52 25.92 -10.47 -2.18
C LYS A 52 27.07 -10.39 -1.18
N ARG A 53 28.15 -9.66 -1.53
CA ARG A 53 29.27 -9.43 -0.61
C ARG A 53 28.89 -8.64 0.63
N ALA A 54 28.01 -7.65 0.51
CA ALA A 54 27.50 -6.91 1.66
C ALA A 54 26.63 -7.80 2.55
N GLU A 55 25.82 -8.70 1.97
CA GLU A 55 24.96 -9.63 2.71
C GLU A 55 25.75 -10.76 3.40
N SER A 56 26.85 -11.24 2.80
CA SER A 56 27.74 -12.22 3.45
C SER A 56 28.62 -11.61 4.54
N GLY A 57 28.78 -10.28 4.58
CA GLY A 57 29.65 -9.60 5.50
C GLY A 57 31.10 -9.43 4.99
N ASP A 58 31.39 -9.86 3.76
CA ASP A 58 32.74 -9.80 3.15
C ASP A 58 33.14 -8.40 2.66
N ALA A 59 32.19 -7.46 2.61
CA ALA A 59 32.45 -6.09 2.26
C ALA A 59 32.70 -5.25 3.53
N GLU A 60 33.62 -4.28 3.43
CA GLU A 60 33.83 -3.29 4.49
C GLU A 60 32.61 -2.37 4.66
N ARG A 61 32.46 -1.80 5.84
CA ARG A 61 31.43 -0.79 6.09
C ARG A 61 31.77 0.49 5.35
N VAL A 62 30.84 0.99 4.56
CA VAL A 62 30.95 2.25 3.82
C VAL A 62 30.30 3.42 4.55
N ARG A 63 29.56 3.13 5.63
CA ARG A 63 28.90 4.12 6.49
C ARG A 63 28.60 3.54 7.87
N PRO A 64 28.36 4.38 8.89
CA PRO A 64 27.84 3.93 10.18
C PRO A 64 26.51 3.18 10.04
N VAL A 65 26.23 2.27 10.95
CA VAL A 65 24.90 1.69 11.12
C VAL A 65 23.99 2.76 11.69
N ASN A 66 22.83 2.96 11.08
CA ASN A 66 21.88 3.96 11.54
C ASN A 66 21.11 3.49 12.78
N GLU A 67 20.76 4.44 13.63
CA GLU A 67 19.94 4.25 14.83
C GLU A 67 18.64 5.05 14.66
N PRO A 68 17.47 4.39 14.45
CA PRO A 68 16.21 5.10 14.30
C PRO A 68 15.87 5.96 15.50
N LYS A 69 15.36 7.16 15.23
CA LYS A 69 14.80 8.05 16.25
C LYS A 69 13.33 7.74 16.53
N LEU A 70 12.60 7.27 15.51
CA LEU A 70 11.20 6.87 15.67
C LEU A 70 11.11 5.49 16.31
N ASP A 71 10.44 5.41 17.45
CA ASP A 71 9.91 4.15 17.98
C ASP A 71 8.45 3.99 17.53
N PRO A 72 8.15 3.07 16.59
CA PRO A 72 6.79 2.83 16.15
C PRO A 72 5.83 2.37 17.24
N ALA A 73 6.35 1.78 18.34
CA ALA A 73 5.52 1.35 19.45
C ALA A 73 4.82 2.53 20.15
N GLY A 74 5.44 3.72 20.12
CA GLY A 74 4.86 4.95 20.62
C GLY A 74 3.67 5.46 19.81
N LEU A 75 3.60 5.13 18.49
CA LEU A 75 2.48 5.50 17.63
C LEU A 75 1.24 4.64 17.87
N THR A 76 1.43 3.42 18.34
CA THR A 76 0.36 2.44 18.61
C THR A 76 0.52 1.84 20.01
N PRO A 77 0.28 2.62 21.08
CA PRO A 77 0.47 2.13 22.45
C PRO A 77 -0.44 0.92 22.72
N LEU A 78 0.10 -0.07 23.44
CA LEU A 78 -0.64 -1.26 23.81
C LEU A 78 -1.72 -0.87 24.85
N LYS A 79 -2.98 -1.16 24.55
CA LYS A 79 -4.11 -0.96 25.44
C LYS A 79 -4.43 -2.23 26.21
N ALA A 80 -5.05 -2.06 27.39
CA ALA A 80 -5.56 -3.18 28.17
C ALA A 80 -6.61 -3.98 27.37
N ARG A 81 -6.66 -5.30 27.60
CA ARG A 81 -7.69 -6.15 27.01
C ARG A 81 -9.07 -5.77 27.54
N HIS A 82 -10.03 -5.57 26.64
CA HIS A 82 -11.41 -5.21 26.97
C HIS A 82 -12.41 -6.35 26.71
N GLY A 83 -11.91 -7.54 26.35
CA GLY A 83 -12.71 -8.75 26.16
C GLY A 83 -13.37 -8.90 24.78
N LEU A 84 -13.37 -7.87 23.92
CA LEU A 84 -13.92 -7.98 22.57
C LEU A 84 -12.99 -8.79 21.67
N ARG A 85 -13.58 -9.65 20.82
CA ARG A 85 -12.90 -10.66 20.01
C ARG A 85 -12.90 -10.24 18.54
N ALA A 86 -11.72 -10.27 17.92
CA ALA A 86 -11.53 -9.87 16.53
C ALA A 86 -11.16 -11.05 15.63
N LEU A 87 -11.80 -11.12 14.47
CA LEU A 87 -11.52 -12.05 13.38
C LEU A 87 -10.98 -11.27 12.18
N SER A 88 -9.88 -11.75 11.60
CA SER A 88 -9.21 -11.13 10.47
C SER A 88 -9.37 -11.93 9.18
N LEU A 89 -9.74 -11.26 8.10
CA LEU A 89 -9.77 -11.79 6.74
C LEU A 89 -8.78 -11.06 5.87
N PHE A 90 -8.16 -11.77 4.93
CA PHE A 90 -7.15 -11.20 4.03
C PHE A 90 -6.02 -10.53 4.81
N SER A 91 -5.52 -11.22 5.83
CA SER A 91 -4.65 -10.68 6.88
C SER A 91 -3.30 -10.17 6.35
N GLY A 92 -2.85 -10.66 5.17
CA GLY A 92 -1.52 -10.35 4.66
C GLY A 92 -0.45 -10.72 5.68
N GLY A 93 0.50 -9.82 5.93
CA GLY A 93 1.51 -9.98 6.99
C GLY A 93 1.05 -9.57 8.39
N GLY A 94 -0.26 -9.44 8.64
CA GLY A 94 -0.82 -9.17 9.96
C GLY A 94 -0.80 -7.69 10.39
N GLY A 95 -0.65 -6.74 9.47
CA GLY A 95 -0.53 -5.33 9.83
C GLY A 95 -1.78 -4.76 10.51
N LEU A 96 -2.96 -5.05 9.96
CA LEU A 96 -4.22 -4.61 10.56
C LEU A 96 -4.53 -5.39 11.84
N ASP A 97 -4.24 -6.70 11.84
CA ASP A 97 -4.36 -7.59 13.00
C ASP A 97 -3.58 -7.07 14.21
N LEU A 98 -2.34 -6.65 13.97
CA LEU A 98 -1.48 -6.06 15.00
C LEU A 98 -2.10 -4.77 15.56
N GLY A 99 -2.73 -3.95 14.73
CA GLY A 99 -3.46 -2.76 15.16
C GLY A 99 -4.60 -3.10 16.12
N PHE A 100 -5.40 -4.11 15.80
CA PHE A 100 -6.48 -4.60 16.67
C PHE A 100 -5.95 -5.20 17.96
N ASP A 101 -4.88 -6.03 17.89
CA ASP A 101 -4.22 -6.59 19.07
C ASP A 101 -3.75 -5.48 20.02
N ARG A 102 -3.03 -4.48 19.51
CA ARG A 102 -2.55 -3.34 20.31
C ARG A 102 -3.69 -2.47 20.85
N ALA A 103 -4.82 -2.41 20.15
CA ALA A 103 -6.02 -1.74 20.63
C ALA A 103 -6.74 -2.50 21.76
N GLY A 104 -6.31 -3.72 22.11
CA GLY A 104 -6.84 -4.50 23.22
C GLY A 104 -7.86 -5.57 22.83
N PHE A 105 -8.07 -5.83 21.53
CA PHE A 105 -8.92 -6.93 21.08
C PHE A 105 -8.23 -8.28 21.30
N THR A 106 -9.03 -9.30 21.58
CA THR A 106 -8.57 -10.69 21.62
C THR A 106 -8.63 -11.27 20.22
N HIS A 107 -7.51 -11.77 19.73
CA HIS A 107 -7.42 -12.42 18.43
C HIS A 107 -8.15 -13.75 18.42
N VAL A 108 -9.05 -13.98 17.44
CA VAL A 108 -9.76 -15.25 17.23
C VAL A 108 -9.05 -16.09 16.18
N ALA A 109 -8.93 -15.56 14.98
CA ALA A 109 -8.20 -16.19 13.88
C ALA A 109 -7.85 -15.18 12.79
N SER A 110 -6.79 -15.47 12.03
CA SER A 110 -6.42 -14.80 10.78
C SER A 110 -6.58 -15.76 9.61
N TYR A 111 -7.18 -15.29 8.51
CA TYR A 111 -7.33 -16.03 7.25
C TYR A 111 -6.51 -15.35 6.16
N GLU A 112 -5.56 -16.08 5.57
CA GLU A 112 -4.67 -15.58 4.54
C GLU A 112 -4.31 -16.69 3.54
N VAL A 113 -4.66 -16.52 2.28
CA VAL A 113 -4.43 -17.55 1.24
C VAL A 113 -2.96 -17.68 0.81
N LEU A 114 -2.14 -16.64 1.04
CA LEU A 114 -0.72 -16.65 0.71
C LEU A 114 0.10 -17.24 1.87
N ASP A 115 0.63 -18.44 1.71
CA ASP A 115 1.39 -19.16 2.74
C ASP A 115 2.52 -18.32 3.35
N PHE A 116 3.32 -17.64 2.52
CA PHE A 116 4.44 -16.82 3.03
C PHE A 116 3.97 -15.64 3.90
N ALA A 117 2.78 -15.11 3.66
CA ALA A 117 2.20 -14.05 4.47
C ALA A 117 1.64 -14.62 5.79
N ALA A 118 0.95 -15.75 5.73
CA ALA A 118 0.49 -16.49 6.91
C ALA A 118 1.68 -16.91 7.79
N ASP A 119 2.76 -17.39 7.21
CA ASP A 119 3.99 -17.77 7.93
C ASP A 119 4.65 -16.57 8.61
N THR A 120 4.57 -15.38 8.01
CA THR A 120 5.01 -14.14 8.67
C THR A 120 4.23 -13.88 9.95
N ILE A 121 2.91 -14.08 9.94
CA ILE A 121 2.08 -13.92 11.15
C ILE A 121 2.47 -14.98 12.18
N ARG A 122 2.53 -16.26 11.81
CA ARG A 122 2.90 -17.38 12.70
C ARG A 122 4.25 -17.16 13.37
N ALA A 123 5.24 -16.68 12.61
CA ALA A 123 6.58 -16.42 13.14
C ALA A 123 6.60 -15.29 14.18
N ASN A 124 5.76 -14.25 14.03
CA ASN A 124 5.71 -13.10 14.92
C ASN A 124 4.66 -13.22 16.04
N ARG A 125 3.69 -14.11 15.88
CA ARG A 125 2.59 -14.37 16.83
C ARG A 125 2.30 -15.87 16.89
N PRO A 126 3.19 -16.66 17.53
CA PRO A 126 3.07 -18.12 17.58
C PRO A 126 1.84 -18.62 18.35
N ASP A 127 1.27 -17.77 19.19
CA ASP A 127 0.05 -18.01 19.97
C ASP A 127 -1.25 -17.73 19.20
N TRP A 128 -1.16 -17.14 18.00
CA TRP A 128 -2.34 -16.83 17.20
C TRP A 128 -2.78 -18.01 16.34
N THR A 129 -4.10 -18.17 16.18
CA THR A 129 -4.66 -19.08 15.20
C THR A 129 -4.57 -18.47 13.80
N VAL A 130 -3.73 -19.03 12.93
CA VAL A 130 -3.52 -18.55 11.56
C VAL A 130 -3.87 -19.64 10.56
N ARG A 131 -4.92 -19.41 9.79
CA ARG A 131 -5.33 -20.24 8.66
C ARG A 131 -4.62 -19.75 7.40
N GLY A 132 -3.68 -20.54 6.88
CA GLY A 132 -2.87 -20.20 5.72
C GLY A 132 -3.15 -21.10 4.52
N GLY A 133 -2.77 -20.65 3.32
CA GLY A 133 -2.93 -21.44 2.11
C GLY A 133 -4.38 -21.85 1.86
N ARG A 134 -4.61 -23.13 1.60
CA ARG A 134 -5.96 -23.67 1.36
C ARG A 134 -6.93 -23.47 2.54
N GLU A 135 -6.43 -23.56 3.77
CA GLU A 135 -7.25 -23.28 4.95
C GLU A 135 -7.58 -21.79 5.13
N GLY A 136 -6.79 -20.92 4.51
CA GLY A 136 -6.98 -19.47 4.49
C GLY A 136 -7.92 -18.98 3.39
N ASP A 137 -8.45 -19.88 2.55
CA ASP A 137 -9.40 -19.54 1.51
C ASP A 137 -10.77 -19.24 2.12
N VAL A 138 -11.10 -17.96 2.19
CA VAL A 138 -12.33 -17.45 2.77
C VAL A 138 -13.60 -17.91 2.04
N THR A 139 -13.49 -18.32 0.78
CA THR A 139 -14.63 -18.77 -0.03
C THR A 139 -15.17 -20.12 0.42
N ALA A 140 -14.32 -20.94 1.06
CA ALA A 140 -14.65 -22.29 1.52
C ALA A 140 -15.13 -22.35 2.99
N VAL A 141 -15.17 -21.19 3.69
CA VAL A 141 -15.47 -21.14 5.12
C VAL A 141 -16.97 -20.95 5.35
N ASP A 142 -17.56 -21.77 6.24
CA ASP A 142 -18.86 -21.52 6.84
C ASP A 142 -18.67 -20.57 8.04
N TRP A 143 -19.11 -19.33 7.90
CA TRP A 143 -18.92 -18.31 8.92
C TRP A 143 -19.97 -18.39 10.03
N THR A 144 -21.02 -19.18 9.90
CA THR A 144 -22.08 -19.30 10.90
C THR A 144 -21.57 -19.86 12.22
N ASP A 145 -20.52 -20.68 12.20
CA ASP A 145 -19.85 -21.22 13.39
C ASP A 145 -19.22 -20.14 14.28
N PHE A 146 -18.95 -18.96 13.73
CA PHE A 146 -18.37 -17.83 14.46
C PHE A 146 -19.42 -16.89 15.07
N ARG A 147 -20.72 -17.12 14.80
CA ARG A 147 -21.79 -16.28 15.35
C ARG A 147 -21.81 -16.32 16.88
N GLY A 148 -21.83 -15.14 17.50
CA GLY A 148 -21.75 -14.98 18.96
C GLY A 148 -20.35 -15.24 19.55
N ARG A 149 -19.38 -15.63 18.73
CA ARG A 149 -17.98 -15.87 19.14
C ARG A 149 -17.01 -14.79 18.67
N VAL A 150 -17.45 -13.90 17.79
CA VAL A 150 -16.68 -12.78 17.19
C VAL A 150 -17.47 -11.50 17.38
N ASP A 151 -16.80 -10.48 17.89
CA ASP A 151 -17.38 -9.17 18.14
C ASP A 151 -17.01 -8.17 17.03
N VAL A 152 -15.85 -8.33 16.41
CA VAL A 152 -15.41 -7.49 15.28
C VAL A 152 -14.82 -8.35 14.17
N VAL A 153 -15.24 -8.10 12.93
CA VAL A 153 -14.61 -8.63 11.71
C VAL A 153 -13.84 -7.50 11.04
N HIS A 154 -12.57 -7.73 10.73
CA HIS A 154 -11.80 -6.77 9.96
C HIS A 154 -11.03 -7.43 8.80
N GLY A 155 -10.63 -6.63 7.80
CA GLY A 155 -9.85 -7.16 6.70
C GLY A 155 -9.60 -6.18 5.57
N GLY A 156 -8.65 -6.55 4.69
CA GLY A 156 -8.31 -5.80 3.50
C GLY A 156 -8.52 -6.65 2.24
N PRO A 157 -9.78 -6.86 1.77
CA PRO A 157 -10.04 -7.70 0.61
C PRO A 157 -9.26 -7.22 -0.62
N PRO A 158 -8.67 -8.14 -1.43
CA PRO A 158 -7.93 -7.77 -2.62
C PRO A 158 -8.76 -6.90 -3.58
N CYS A 159 -8.15 -5.82 -4.06
CA CYS A 159 -8.77 -4.84 -4.94
C CYS A 159 -8.04 -4.76 -6.30
N GLN A 160 -7.60 -5.91 -6.83
CA GLN A 160 -6.84 -5.92 -8.09
C GLN A 160 -7.64 -5.41 -9.30
N PRO A 161 -8.95 -5.66 -9.45
CA PRO A 161 -9.77 -5.11 -10.54
C PRO A 161 -9.85 -3.58 -10.55
N PHE A 162 -9.71 -2.94 -9.40
CA PHE A 162 -9.93 -1.51 -9.18
C PHE A 162 -8.63 -0.70 -9.01
N SER A 163 -7.46 -1.36 -9.02
CA SER A 163 -6.17 -0.67 -8.89
C SER A 163 -5.80 0.03 -10.21
N ILE A 164 -5.12 1.19 -10.11
CA ILE A 164 -4.64 1.95 -11.28
C ILE A 164 -3.68 1.11 -12.15
N ALA A 165 -3.05 0.08 -11.58
CA ALA A 165 -2.07 -0.79 -12.24
C ALA A 165 -2.67 -2.10 -12.79
N GLY A 166 -3.96 -2.40 -12.56
CA GLY A 166 -4.61 -3.63 -13.02
C GLY A 166 -5.30 -3.48 -14.39
N ARG A 167 -5.47 -4.58 -15.13
CA ARG A 167 -6.39 -4.64 -16.27
C ARG A 167 -7.80 -4.47 -15.71
N ARG A 168 -8.53 -3.46 -16.20
CA ARG A 168 -9.82 -2.99 -15.68
C ARG A 168 -10.97 -3.94 -16.05
N ASN A 169 -10.96 -5.16 -15.53
CA ASN A 169 -12.03 -6.14 -15.79
C ASN A 169 -13.28 -5.94 -14.91
N GLY A 170 -13.24 -4.99 -13.96
CA GLY A 170 -14.40 -4.58 -13.15
C GLY A 170 -14.95 -5.70 -12.27
N GLU A 171 -16.26 -5.71 -12.09
CA GLU A 171 -17.05 -6.54 -11.19
C GLU A 171 -17.03 -8.06 -11.49
N ARG A 172 -16.48 -8.48 -12.65
CA ARG A 172 -16.42 -9.90 -13.08
C ARG A 172 -15.06 -10.54 -12.84
N ASP A 173 -14.17 -9.87 -12.10
CA ASP A 173 -12.86 -10.42 -11.83
C ASP A 173 -12.93 -11.35 -10.61
N ALA A 174 -12.60 -12.63 -10.79
CA ALA A 174 -12.56 -13.63 -9.71
C ALA A 174 -11.63 -13.27 -8.53
N ARG A 175 -10.87 -12.19 -8.65
CA ARG A 175 -10.01 -11.64 -7.59
C ARG A 175 -10.69 -10.56 -6.75
N ASP A 176 -11.95 -10.25 -7.03
CA ASP A 176 -12.76 -9.38 -6.19
C ASP A 176 -13.30 -10.17 -5.00
N MET A 177 -12.77 -9.87 -3.83
CA MET A 177 -13.13 -10.56 -2.59
C MET A 177 -14.00 -9.72 -1.63
N PHE A 178 -14.47 -8.55 -2.06
CA PHE A 178 -15.43 -7.79 -1.26
C PHE A 178 -16.76 -8.54 -1.02
N PRO A 179 -17.33 -9.24 -2.01
CA PRO A 179 -18.52 -10.07 -1.77
C PRO A 179 -18.33 -11.08 -0.65
N GLU A 180 -17.14 -11.72 -0.58
CA GLU A 180 -16.82 -12.68 0.48
C GLU A 180 -16.65 -12.02 1.85
N PHE A 181 -16.05 -10.84 1.91
CA PHE A 181 -16.00 -10.05 3.14
C PHE A 181 -17.41 -9.72 3.64
N VAL A 182 -18.29 -9.27 2.76
CA VAL A 182 -19.68 -8.94 3.07
C VAL A 182 -20.46 -10.19 3.51
N ARG A 183 -20.26 -11.35 2.83
CA ARG A 183 -20.83 -12.64 3.21
C ARG A 183 -20.43 -13.00 4.65
N CYS A 184 -19.14 -12.93 4.98
CA CYS A 184 -18.64 -13.19 6.32
C CYS A 184 -19.33 -12.30 7.38
N VAL A 185 -19.40 -10.99 7.15
CA VAL A 185 -20.03 -10.05 8.08
C VAL A 185 -21.54 -10.36 8.25
N ARG A 186 -22.25 -10.71 7.17
CA ARG A 186 -23.69 -11.05 7.23
C ARG A 186 -23.96 -12.38 7.95
N GLU A 187 -23.10 -13.37 7.77
CA GLU A 187 -23.22 -14.68 8.42
C GLU A 187 -22.87 -14.63 9.91
N ILE A 188 -21.77 -13.99 10.28
CA ILE A 188 -21.33 -13.87 11.69
C ILE A 188 -22.22 -12.90 12.46
N ARG A 189 -22.64 -11.79 11.86
CA ARG A 189 -23.33 -10.66 12.51
C ARG A 189 -22.54 -10.09 13.71
N PRO A 190 -21.26 -9.71 13.53
CA PRO A 190 -20.47 -9.14 14.61
C PRO A 190 -21.07 -7.81 15.10
N LEU A 191 -20.63 -7.32 16.27
CA LEU A 191 -21.01 -5.97 16.76
C LEU A 191 -20.54 -4.86 15.84
N ALA A 192 -19.34 -5.05 15.24
CA ALA A 192 -18.78 -4.09 14.31
C ALA A 192 -17.95 -4.78 13.22
N PHE A 193 -17.70 -4.06 12.13
CA PHE A 193 -16.74 -4.48 11.11
C PHE A 193 -15.87 -3.31 10.64
N VAL A 194 -14.68 -3.62 10.08
CA VAL A 194 -13.78 -2.66 9.43
C VAL A 194 -13.20 -3.29 8.17
N ALA A 195 -13.52 -2.73 7.01
CA ALA A 195 -12.92 -3.09 5.73
C ALA A 195 -11.95 -1.99 5.27
N GLU A 196 -10.75 -2.38 4.81
CA GLU A 196 -9.73 -1.47 4.29
C GLU A 196 -9.52 -1.69 2.79
N ASN A 197 -9.27 -0.60 2.05
CA ASN A 197 -8.85 -0.73 0.65
C ASN A 197 -8.06 0.49 0.15
N VAL A 198 -7.60 0.43 -1.11
CA VAL A 198 -6.94 1.55 -1.76
C VAL A 198 -7.92 2.67 -2.07
N PRO A 199 -7.50 3.97 -2.04
CA PRO A 199 -8.39 5.11 -2.27
C PRO A 199 -9.09 5.10 -3.63
N GLY A 200 -8.51 4.39 -4.60
CA GLY A 200 -9.08 4.25 -5.94
C GLY A 200 -10.48 3.66 -5.95
N LEU A 201 -10.81 2.79 -4.99
CA LEU A 201 -12.15 2.18 -4.88
C LEU A 201 -13.22 3.20 -4.46
N ALA A 202 -12.85 4.24 -3.72
CA ALA A 202 -13.77 5.33 -3.35
C ALA A 202 -13.95 6.39 -4.46
N ALA A 203 -13.35 6.20 -5.64
CA ALA A 203 -13.53 7.13 -6.75
C ALA A 203 -14.96 7.04 -7.32
N LYS A 204 -15.53 8.19 -7.76
CA LYS A 204 -16.90 8.30 -8.26
C LYS A 204 -17.31 7.22 -9.28
N LYS A 205 -16.39 6.82 -10.15
CA LYS A 205 -16.63 5.77 -11.15
C LYS A 205 -16.97 4.39 -10.57
N PHE A 206 -16.58 4.11 -9.31
CA PHE A 206 -16.87 2.87 -8.60
C PHE A 206 -17.99 3.00 -7.57
N GLU A 207 -18.63 4.17 -7.49
CA GLU A 207 -19.76 4.41 -6.58
C GLU A 207 -20.89 3.38 -6.71
N PRO A 208 -21.34 3.00 -7.94
CA PRO A 208 -22.36 1.96 -8.10
C PRO A 208 -21.93 0.61 -7.48
N TYR A 209 -20.69 0.20 -7.75
CA TYR A 209 -20.13 -1.03 -7.18
C TYR A 209 -20.08 -0.97 -5.65
N VAL A 210 -19.52 0.10 -5.07
CA VAL A 210 -19.44 0.29 -3.61
C VAL A 210 -20.83 0.26 -2.97
N ARG A 211 -21.80 0.91 -3.62
CA ARG A 211 -23.19 0.91 -3.16
C ARG A 211 -23.78 -0.49 -3.14
N GLN A 212 -23.75 -1.21 -4.26
CA GLN A 212 -24.38 -2.52 -4.43
C GLN A 212 -23.69 -3.62 -3.64
N THR A 213 -22.35 -3.58 -3.57
CA THR A 213 -21.57 -4.66 -2.95
C THR A 213 -21.34 -4.45 -1.46
N ILE A 214 -21.22 -3.20 -0.99
CA ILE A 214 -20.82 -2.90 0.39
C ILE A 214 -21.96 -2.21 1.16
N LEU A 215 -22.41 -1.05 0.66
CA LEU A 215 -23.26 -0.17 1.45
C LEU A 215 -24.69 -0.69 1.61
N GLU A 216 -25.32 -1.17 0.54
CA GLU A 216 -26.70 -1.70 0.59
C GLU A 216 -26.76 -3.00 1.41
N PRO A 217 -25.95 -4.04 1.14
CA PRO A 217 -26.03 -5.30 1.89
C PRO A 217 -25.70 -5.18 3.37
N LEU A 218 -24.77 -4.30 3.73
CA LEU A 218 -24.38 -4.08 5.13
C LEU A 218 -25.23 -3.02 5.80
N GLY A 219 -25.75 -2.04 5.05
CA GLY A 219 -26.60 -0.97 5.54
C GLY A 219 -27.94 -1.45 6.10
N GLU A 220 -28.41 -2.65 5.74
CA GLU A 220 -29.58 -3.28 6.36
C GLU A 220 -29.38 -3.48 7.87
N LEU A 221 -28.20 -3.94 8.27
CA LEU A 221 -27.87 -4.36 9.64
C LEU A 221 -26.98 -3.38 10.40
N TYR A 222 -26.21 -2.54 9.70
CA TYR A 222 -25.19 -1.68 10.29
C TYR A 222 -25.39 -0.21 9.94
N PHE A 223 -24.97 0.67 10.83
CA PHE A 223 -24.65 2.06 10.50
C PHE A 223 -23.26 2.06 9.88
N VAL A 224 -23.16 2.30 8.57
CA VAL A 224 -21.89 2.22 7.82
C VAL A 224 -21.34 3.61 7.54
N ARG A 225 -20.08 3.85 7.86
CA ARG A 225 -19.32 5.05 7.52
C ARG A 225 -18.19 4.71 6.56
N GLN A 226 -18.08 5.49 5.47
CA GLN A 226 -16.92 5.49 4.59
C GLN A 226 -16.05 6.70 4.91
N PHE A 227 -14.77 6.49 5.11
CA PHE A 227 -13.80 7.55 5.39
C PHE A 227 -12.41 7.20 4.85
N THR A 228 -11.53 8.19 4.81
CA THR A 228 -10.17 8.02 4.31
C THR A 228 -9.18 8.44 5.38
N MET A 229 -8.12 7.63 5.55
CA MET A 229 -7.01 7.94 6.44
C MET A 229 -5.70 8.04 5.66
N GLU A 230 -4.84 8.94 6.12
CA GLU A 230 -3.46 9.12 5.64
C GLU A 230 -2.52 8.77 6.79
N ALA A 231 -1.69 7.74 6.62
CA ALA A 231 -0.81 7.25 7.68
C ALA A 231 0.07 8.34 8.32
N PRO A 232 0.60 9.33 7.56
CA PRO A 232 1.38 10.40 8.19
C PRO A 232 0.57 11.33 9.09
N ALA A 233 -0.75 11.40 8.95
CA ALA A 233 -1.60 12.12 9.91
C ALA A 233 -1.67 11.44 11.29
N PHE A 234 -1.09 10.25 11.41
CA PHE A 234 -0.97 9.47 12.64
C PHE A 234 0.49 9.18 13.02
N GLY A 235 1.44 9.98 12.51
CA GLY A 235 2.86 9.91 12.85
C GLY A 235 3.69 8.91 12.05
N VAL A 236 3.10 8.10 11.18
CA VAL A 236 3.83 7.12 10.36
C VAL A 236 4.56 7.85 9.22
N PRO A 237 5.89 7.73 9.08
CA PRO A 237 6.68 8.48 8.07
C PRO A 237 6.55 7.88 6.65
N GLN A 238 5.33 7.55 6.23
CA GLN A 238 5.03 6.96 4.93
C GLN A 238 3.80 7.60 4.30
N ASP A 239 3.89 8.01 3.03
CA ASP A 239 2.74 8.46 2.23
C ASP A 239 1.86 7.26 1.86
N ARG A 240 1.02 6.86 2.82
CA ARG A 240 0.05 5.76 2.66
C ARG A 240 -1.35 6.26 2.95
N LYS A 241 -2.16 6.31 1.93
CA LYS A 241 -3.58 6.67 2.01
C LYS A 241 -4.46 5.45 1.78
N ARG A 242 -5.51 5.29 2.61
CA ARG A 242 -6.45 4.17 2.51
C ARG A 242 -7.87 4.65 2.75
N VAL A 243 -8.81 3.97 2.11
CA VAL A 243 -10.24 4.12 2.37
C VAL A 243 -10.69 2.99 3.29
N PHE A 244 -11.60 3.32 4.17
CA PHE A 244 -12.20 2.38 5.12
C PHE A 244 -13.72 2.44 5.03
N TRP A 245 -14.34 1.29 5.25
CA TRP A 245 -15.75 1.16 5.58
C TRP A 245 -15.83 0.53 6.95
N ALA A 246 -16.33 1.28 7.92
CA ALA A 246 -16.57 0.77 9.26
C ALA A 246 -18.07 0.79 9.56
N GLY A 247 -18.58 -0.23 10.21
CA GLY A 247 -19.98 -0.32 10.59
C GLY A 247 -20.16 -0.81 12.00
N VAL A 248 -21.14 -0.23 12.71
CA VAL A 248 -21.62 -0.68 14.02
C VAL A 248 -23.04 -1.20 13.84
N ARG A 249 -23.31 -2.38 14.41
CA ARG A 249 -24.62 -3.04 14.27
C ARG A 249 -25.72 -2.22 14.92
N LYS A 250 -26.85 -2.05 14.23
CA LYS A 250 -27.93 -1.14 14.63
C LYS A 250 -28.56 -1.48 15.98
N ASP A 251 -28.57 -2.76 16.33
CA ASP A 251 -29.12 -3.28 17.60
C ASP A 251 -28.09 -3.37 18.74
N ALA A 252 -26.84 -2.96 18.51
CA ALA A 252 -25.77 -3.05 19.50
C ALA A 252 -25.88 -2.00 20.63
N ASN A 253 -26.87 -1.10 20.59
CA ASN A 253 -27.04 0.03 21.53
C ASN A 253 -25.72 0.81 21.76
N ALA A 254 -24.91 0.91 20.70
CA ALA A 254 -23.64 1.60 20.72
C ALA A 254 -23.75 2.99 20.06
N ALA A 255 -22.88 3.90 20.45
CA ALA A 255 -22.76 5.18 19.78
C ALA A 255 -22.38 5.00 18.31
N GLU A 256 -22.81 5.94 17.47
CA GLU A 256 -22.41 5.96 16.07
C GLU A 256 -20.87 6.03 15.95
N PHE A 257 -20.31 5.24 15.03
CA PHE A 257 -18.86 5.26 14.77
C PHE A 257 -18.44 6.63 14.22
N VAL A 258 -17.46 7.23 14.87
CA VAL A 258 -16.82 8.46 14.42
C VAL A 258 -15.41 8.13 13.92
N PRO A 259 -15.04 8.51 12.69
CA PRO A 259 -13.68 8.33 12.22
C PRO A 259 -12.66 9.02 13.13
N PRO A 260 -11.47 8.41 13.35
CA PRO A 260 -10.46 8.99 14.20
C PRO A 260 -9.91 10.29 13.62
N GLU A 261 -9.73 11.30 14.49
CA GLU A 261 -9.08 12.54 14.14
C GLU A 261 -7.56 12.37 14.01
N PRO A 262 -6.90 13.16 13.14
CA PRO A 262 -5.45 13.19 13.05
C PRO A 262 -4.79 13.45 14.41
N THR A 263 -3.72 12.71 14.70
CA THR A 263 -2.93 12.88 15.94
C THR A 263 -1.61 13.61 15.70
N HIS A 264 -1.23 13.82 14.44
CA HIS A 264 0.03 14.45 14.04
C HIS A 264 -0.15 15.42 12.89
N ASP A 265 0.66 16.48 12.89
CA ASP A 265 0.80 17.40 11.75
C ASP A 265 1.92 16.92 10.84
N TRP A 266 1.62 16.65 9.58
CA TRP A 266 2.57 16.20 8.56
C TRP A 266 2.65 17.15 7.35
N LEU A 267 1.89 18.27 7.36
CA LEU A 267 1.78 19.16 6.21
C LEU A 267 3.13 19.79 5.83
N HIS A 268 4.04 19.96 6.79
CA HIS A 268 5.40 20.47 6.54
C HIS A 268 6.23 19.55 5.65
N LEU A 269 5.93 18.24 5.60
CA LEU A 269 6.58 17.22 4.75
C LEU A 269 5.90 17.03 3.39
N SER A 270 4.79 17.72 3.15
CA SER A 270 3.97 17.52 1.96
C SER A 270 4.22 18.61 0.92
N SER A 271 4.47 18.18 -0.33
CA SER A 271 4.47 19.09 -1.48
C SER A 271 3.11 19.78 -1.73
N ARG A 272 2.03 19.25 -1.11
CA ARG A 272 0.67 19.80 -1.18
C ARG A 272 0.46 21.06 -0.34
N ARG A 273 1.45 21.47 0.46
CA ARG A 273 1.40 22.71 1.26
C ARG A 273 1.07 23.96 0.42
N LYS A 274 1.47 23.97 -0.84
CA LYS A 274 1.25 25.10 -1.77
C LYS A 274 -0.20 25.28 -2.24
N THR A 275 -1.05 24.27 -2.07
CA THR A 275 -2.42 24.24 -2.62
C THR A 275 -3.53 24.34 -1.56
N ARG A 276 -3.21 24.31 -0.25
CA ARG A 276 -4.19 24.57 0.80
C ARG A 276 -4.11 26.04 1.22
N PRO A 277 -5.27 26.73 1.35
CA PRO A 277 -5.29 28.06 1.95
C PRO A 277 -4.67 27.97 3.34
N ASN A 278 -3.88 28.99 3.65
CA ASN A 278 -3.16 29.16 4.89
C ASN A 278 -4.13 29.04 6.09
N CYS A 279 -4.30 27.83 6.62
CA CYS A 279 -4.81 27.66 7.97
C CYS A 279 -3.64 28.07 8.89
N GLY A 280 -3.43 29.39 9.00
CA GLY A 280 -2.30 30.01 9.66
C GLY A 280 -2.37 29.94 11.19
N GLY A 281 -2.37 28.72 11.73
CA GLY A 281 -2.12 28.44 13.13
C GLY A 281 -1.14 27.27 13.21
N GLU A 282 -0.10 27.39 14.03
CA GLU A 282 0.65 26.22 14.47
C GLU A 282 -0.35 25.25 15.07
N THR A 283 -0.49 24.08 14.47
CA THR A 283 -1.33 23.03 15.05
C THR A 283 -0.67 22.62 16.38
N ALA A 284 -1.47 22.48 17.44
CA ALA A 284 -0.99 21.96 18.72
C ALA A 284 -0.56 20.48 18.65
N LEU A 285 -0.70 19.84 17.47
CA LEU A 285 -0.36 18.45 17.24
C LEU A 285 1.15 18.27 17.08
N PRO A 286 1.73 17.17 17.60
CA PRO A 286 3.12 16.82 17.35
C PRO A 286 3.36 16.65 15.84
N LYS A 287 4.56 17.01 15.40
CA LYS A 287 4.96 16.88 14.00
C LYS A 287 5.33 15.45 13.66
N THR A 288 4.89 14.97 12.51
CA THR A 288 5.36 13.70 11.94
C THR A 288 6.82 13.85 11.52
N MET A 289 7.67 12.89 11.86
CA MET A 289 9.05 12.84 11.36
C MET A 289 9.07 12.56 9.85
N GLY A 290 10.03 13.14 9.14
CA GLY A 290 10.38 12.70 7.79
C GLY A 290 11.03 11.31 7.82
N ALA A 291 11.16 10.70 6.64
CA ALA A 291 11.72 9.35 6.53
C ALA A 291 13.20 9.29 6.98
N ARG A 292 13.99 10.33 6.67
CA ARG A 292 15.40 10.41 7.08
C ARG A 292 15.53 10.60 8.59
N GLU A 293 14.77 11.54 9.13
CA GLU A 293 14.75 11.82 10.57
C GLU A 293 14.31 10.58 11.35
N ALA A 294 13.22 9.92 10.93
CA ALA A 294 12.72 8.71 11.58
C ALA A 294 13.76 7.58 11.64
N LEU A 295 14.61 7.46 10.59
CA LEU A 295 15.68 6.47 10.55
C LEU A 295 16.99 6.94 11.21
N GLY A 296 17.03 8.14 11.82
CA GLY A 296 18.22 8.69 12.45
C GLY A 296 19.34 9.03 11.46
N LEU A 297 19.00 9.35 10.21
CA LEU A 297 19.96 9.70 9.18
C LEU A 297 20.36 11.18 9.28
N PRO A 298 21.58 11.54 8.84
CA PRO A 298 22.02 12.93 8.79
C PRO A 298 21.05 13.81 8.00
N ASP A 299 20.84 15.04 8.47
CA ASP A 299 20.09 16.05 7.76
C ASP A 299 20.83 16.44 6.47
N THR A 300 20.13 16.45 5.36
CA THR A 300 20.63 16.86 4.04
C THR A 300 19.95 18.13 3.52
N GLY A 301 19.21 18.83 4.39
CA GLY A 301 18.41 19.99 4.03
C GLY A 301 17.08 19.65 3.35
N HIS A 302 16.81 18.37 3.09
CA HIS A 302 15.53 17.90 2.53
C HIS A 302 15.12 16.57 3.12
N ASP A 303 13.91 16.51 3.66
CA ASP A 303 13.28 15.28 4.10
C ASP A 303 11.79 15.30 3.71
N ALA A 304 11.20 14.13 3.59
CA ALA A 304 9.78 13.92 3.30
C ALA A 304 9.33 12.57 3.82
N VAL A 305 8.03 12.32 3.82
CA VAL A 305 7.52 10.97 4.09
C VAL A 305 7.91 10.02 2.98
N ALA A 306 8.29 8.80 3.35
CA ALA A 306 8.63 7.74 2.41
C ALA A 306 7.46 7.49 1.43
N PRO A 307 7.71 7.26 0.14
CA PRO A 307 6.67 6.78 -0.77
C PRO A 307 6.05 5.48 -0.26
N THR A 308 4.79 5.22 -0.62
CA THR A 308 4.10 3.98 -0.24
C THR A 308 4.96 2.75 -0.52
N ILE A 309 5.28 2.01 0.54
CA ILE A 309 5.98 0.72 0.45
C ILE A 309 4.96 -0.33 0.04
N ARG A 310 5.31 -1.13 -0.98
CA ARG A 310 4.45 -2.18 -1.52
C ARG A 310 5.11 -3.54 -1.38
N SER A 311 4.30 -4.57 -1.22
CA SER A 311 4.74 -5.93 -1.43
C SER A 311 5.00 -6.13 -2.92
N THR A 312 6.25 -6.38 -3.31
CA THR A 312 6.64 -6.68 -4.69
C THR A 312 6.99 -8.15 -4.87
N LEU A 313 6.76 -8.96 -3.85
CA LEU A 313 7.19 -10.35 -3.79
C LEU A 313 6.31 -11.30 -4.63
N THR A 314 5.25 -10.81 -5.25
CA THR A 314 4.28 -11.64 -6.01
C THR A 314 4.58 -11.73 -7.50
N GLY A 315 5.72 -11.27 -7.98
CA GLY A 315 6.10 -11.34 -9.41
C GLY A 315 7.21 -12.34 -9.69
N PRO A 316 7.37 -12.78 -10.95
CA PRO A 316 8.44 -13.70 -11.39
C PRO A 316 9.86 -13.13 -11.22
N ARG A 317 9.96 -11.89 -10.79
CA ARG A 317 11.22 -11.23 -10.43
C ARG A 317 11.24 -11.08 -8.92
N HIS A 318 11.91 -11.99 -8.25
CA HIS A 318 12.26 -11.92 -6.82
C HIS A 318 13.13 -10.68 -6.55
N THR A 319 12.54 -9.51 -6.62
CA THR A 319 13.24 -8.28 -6.32
C THR A 319 12.80 -7.84 -4.94
N THR A 320 13.74 -7.68 -4.04
CA THR A 320 13.56 -6.96 -2.77
C THR A 320 13.34 -5.46 -2.99
N SER A 321 12.87 -5.07 -4.20
CA SER A 321 12.57 -3.70 -4.55
C SER A 321 11.19 -3.31 -4.05
N ILE A 322 11.10 -2.20 -3.32
CA ILE A 322 9.86 -1.61 -2.82
C ILE A 322 9.30 -0.54 -3.76
N VAL A 323 9.90 -0.37 -4.95
CA VAL A 323 9.52 0.63 -5.96
C VAL A 323 8.57 0.04 -6.98
N ASN A 324 7.53 0.78 -7.30
CA ASN A 324 6.48 0.37 -8.24
C ASN A 324 6.34 1.26 -9.48
N SER A 325 7.01 2.40 -9.53
CA SER A 325 6.93 3.36 -10.63
C SER A 325 8.15 4.28 -10.68
N ALA A 326 8.40 4.87 -11.85
CA ALA A 326 9.44 5.87 -12.01
C ALA A 326 9.22 7.11 -11.12
N ALA A 327 7.97 7.49 -10.88
CA ALA A 327 7.63 8.57 -9.97
C ALA A 327 8.00 8.24 -8.51
N ALA A 328 7.70 7.02 -8.05
CA ALA A 328 8.10 6.57 -6.73
C ALA A 328 9.63 6.48 -6.62
N ALA A 329 10.32 6.00 -7.67
CA ALA A 329 11.78 5.96 -7.69
C ALA A 329 12.41 7.34 -7.54
N ARG A 330 11.87 8.37 -8.22
CA ARG A 330 12.33 9.76 -8.05
C ARG A 330 12.13 10.24 -6.62
N ARG A 331 10.94 10.06 -6.04
CA ARG A 331 10.66 10.49 -4.66
C ARG A 331 11.60 9.82 -3.63
N TRP A 332 11.97 8.54 -3.83
CA TRP A 332 12.98 7.87 -3.01
C TRP A 332 14.36 8.50 -3.20
N ALA A 333 14.72 8.84 -4.45
CA ALA A 333 15.98 9.49 -4.75
C ALA A 333 16.05 10.91 -4.17
N ASP A 334 14.96 11.67 -4.20
CA ASP A 334 14.85 13.03 -3.66
C ASP A 334 15.21 13.08 -2.16
N ILE A 335 14.84 12.04 -1.40
CA ILE A 335 15.24 11.90 0.01
C ILE A 335 16.53 11.10 0.20
N GLY A 336 17.31 10.88 -0.86
CA GLY A 336 18.62 10.22 -0.82
C GLY A 336 18.56 8.74 -0.38
N MET A 337 17.46 8.02 -0.67
CA MET A 337 17.28 6.62 -0.32
C MET A 337 17.34 5.70 -1.53
N TRP A 338 17.91 4.50 -1.34
CA TRP A 338 18.01 3.46 -2.35
C TRP A 338 17.00 2.34 -2.06
N PRO A 339 15.88 2.28 -2.79
CA PRO A 339 14.81 1.34 -2.50
C PRO A 339 14.97 -0.03 -3.16
N ASN A 340 15.98 -0.22 -4.01
CA ASN A 340 16.21 -1.48 -4.72
C ASN A 340 17.13 -2.40 -3.91
N GLY A 341 16.64 -3.57 -3.53
CA GLY A 341 17.41 -4.55 -2.81
C GLY A 341 17.56 -4.17 -1.33
N VAL A 342 16.45 -4.22 -0.61
CA VAL A 342 16.41 -4.08 0.85
C VAL A 342 17.32 -5.15 1.47
N ALA A 343 18.21 -4.73 2.37
CA ALA A 343 19.13 -5.61 3.09
C ALA A 343 18.42 -6.34 4.24
N ALA A 344 18.93 -7.51 4.63
CA ALA A 344 18.36 -8.27 5.74
C ALA A 344 18.50 -7.55 7.09
N SER A 345 19.57 -6.73 7.27
CA SER A 345 19.78 -5.95 8.50
C SER A 345 20.45 -4.62 8.20
N ARG A 346 20.40 -3.67 9.14
CA ARG A 346 21.08 -2.37 9.08
C ARG A 346 22.58 -2.53 8.92
N GLU A 347 23.17 -3.50 9.60
CA GLU A 347 24.59 -3.79 9.47
C GLU A 347 24.98 -4.18 8.05
N ARG A 348 24.22 -5.09 7.43
CA ARG A 348 24.43 -5.50 6.03
C ARG A 348 24.17 -4.36 5.06
N ALA A 349 23.16 -3.53 5.33
CA ALA A 349 22.89 -2.33 4.56
C ALA A 349 24.07 -1.35 4.58
N SER A 350 24.76 -1.21 5.72
CA SER A 350 25.89 -0.27 5.88
C SER A 350 27.14 -0.65 5.06
N ARG A 351 27.23 -1.90 4.60
CA ARG A 351 28.31 -2.45 3.78
C ARG A 351 28.11 -2.27 2.26
N PHE A 352 26.99 -1.71 1.84
CA PHE A 352 26.69 -1.52 0.42
C PHE A 352 26.72 -0.05 0.03
N ALA A 353 27.66 0.31 -0.85
CA ALA A 353 27.69 1.62 -1.48
C ALA A 353 26.63 1.70 -2.60
N ALA A 354 25.51 2.33 -2.31
CA ALA A 354 24.48 2.57 -3.30
C ALA A 354 24.91 3.67 -4.29
N LYS A 355 24.33 3.66 -5.49
CA LYS A 355 24.55 4.70 -6.49
C LYS A 355 24.23 6.08 -5.89
N ASN A 356 25.05 7.06 -6.22
CA ASN A 356 24.95 8.47 -5.76
C ASN A 356 25.06 8.64 -4.22
N GLY A 357 25.66 7.70 -3.51
CA GLY A 357 25.76 7.77 -2.05
C GLY A 357 24.44 7.62 -1.30
N HIS A 358 23.39 7.17 -1.99
CA HIS A 358 22.07 6.99 -1.37
C HIS A 358 22.10 5.94 -0.26
N PHE A 359 21.25 6.15 0.73
CA PHE A 359 21.10 5.23 1.84
C PHE A 359 20.35 3.96 1.39
N ARG A 360 20.97 2.78 1.55
CA ARG A 360 20.31 1.49 1.32
C ARG A 360 19.47 1.14 2.55
N LEU A 361 18.18 0.85 2.32
CA LEU A 361 17.26 0.40 3.37
C LEU A 361 17.53 -1.05 3.78
N SER A 362 17.29 -1.35 5.04
CA SER A 362 17.16 -2.70 5.59
C SER A 362 15.69 -3.06 5.84
N VAL A 363 15.41 -4.33 6.14
CA VAL A 363 14.09 -4.80 6.59
C VAL A 363 13.66 -4.04 7.85
N ASP A 364 14.61 -3.82 8.80
CA ASP A 364 14.32 -3.09 10.03
C ASP A 364 13.98 -1.62 9.78
N ASP A 365 14.60 -0.98 8.78
CA ASP A 365 14.26 0.39 8.38
C ASP A 365 12.88 0.45 7.74
N VAL A 366 12.54 -0.54 6.91
CA VAL A 366 11.22 -0.66 6.31
C VAL A 366 10.13 -0.83 7.37
N LYS A 367 10.39 -1.63 8.44
CA LYS A 367 9.48 -1.76 9.59
C LYS A 367 9.20 -0.39 10.22
N VAL A 368 10.25 0.38 10.52
CA VAL A 368 10.13 1.72 11.12
C VAL A 368 9.29 2.65 10.22
N LEU A 369 9.61 2.69 8.92
CA LEU A 369 8.89 3.54 7.96
C LEU A 369 7.42 3.15 7.79
N GLN A 370 7.05 1.90 8.06
CA GLN A 370 5.68 1.42 8.01
C GLN A 370 4.94 1.52 9.36
N GLY A 371 5.62 1.93 10.41
CA GLY A 371 5.02 2.04 11.74
C GLY A 371 4.84 0.70 12.46
N PHE A 372 5.55 -0.37 12.05
CA PHE A 372 5.52 -1.63 12.77
C PHE A 372 6.37 -1.54 14.03
N PRO A 373 5.81 -1.82 15.21
CA PRO A 373 6.57 -1.93 16.47
C PRO A 373 7.57 -3.10 16.40
N GLY A 374 8.61 -3.03 17.20
CA GLY A 374 9.64 -4.06 17.33
C GLY A 374 9.11 -5.39 17.89
#